data_23191a5611cd34e89f7799796a10c359
#
_entry.id   23191a5611cd34e89f7799796a10c359
#
_cell.length_a   1.000
_cell.length_b   1.000
_cell.length_c   1.000
_cell.angle_alpha   90.00
_cell.angle_beta   90.00
_cell.angle_gamma   90.00
#
_symmetry.space_group_name_H-M   'P 1'
#
loop_
_entity.id
_entity.type
_entity.pdbx_description
1 polymer ?
#
loop_
_entity_poly.entity_id
_entity_poly.type
_entity_poly.pdbx_seq_one_letter_code
_entity_poly.pdbx_strand_id
1 'polypeptide(L)' 'MTTPKTRIDTIAAPYGREIWLTEVDFESGMRLLRVTIREGTRYTILELDARTASHWARSMGDWAAAQIEV' A
#
# COMPACT_ATOMS: atom_id res chain seq x y z
N MET A 1 -1.43 -21.23 12.17
CA MET A 1 -2.42 -20.95 11.14
C MET A 1 -2.03 -19.71 10.32
N THR A 2 -2.19 -19.77 9.03
CA THR A 2 -1.75 -18.69 8.15
C THR A 2 -2.78 -17.56 8.16
N THR A 3 -2.33 -16.33 8.33
CA THR A 3 -3.20 -15.16 8.24
C THR A 3 -3.62 -14.97 6.78
N PRO A 4 -4.93 -14.87 6.50
CA PRO A 4 -5.38 -14.65 5.13
C PRO A 4 -4.87 -13.33 4.57
N LYS A 5 -4.43 -13.38 3.32
CA LYS A 5 -3.90 -12.21 2.63
C LYS A 5 -4.49 -12.14 1.23
N THR A 6 -4.89 -10.96 0.82
CA THR A 6 -5.45 -10.75 -0.51
C THR A 6 -4.71 -9.60 -1.18
N ARG A 7 -4.09 -9.89 -2.32
CA ARG A 7 -3.42 -8.85 -3.10
C ARG A 7 -4.47 -7.95 -3.72
N ILE A 8 -4.36 -6.65 -3.46
CA ILE A 8 -5.29 -5.66 -4.01
C ILE A 8 -4.71 -5.08 -5.29
N ASP A 9 -3.43 -4.73 -5.27
CA ASP A 9 -2.83 -4.06 -6.42
C ASP A 9 -1.31 -4.22 -6.41
N THR A 10 -0.73 -4.10 -7.58
CA THR A 10 0.72 -4.06 -7.76
C THR A 10 1.00 -2.85 -8.64
N ILE A 11 1.81 -1.94 -8.13
CA ILE A 11 2.05 -0.66 -8.79
C ILE A 11 3.53 -0.55 -9.11
N ALA A 12 3.85 -0.26 -10.36
CA ALA A 12 5.23 -0.01 -10.76
C ALA A 12 5.57 1.44 -10.38
N ALA A 13 6.73 1.62 -9.78
CA ALA A 13 7.19 2.94 -9.36
C ALA A 13 8.51 3.25 -10.06
N PRO A 14 8.94 4.52 -10.03
CA PRO A 14 10.18 4.91 -10.68
C PRO A 14 11.39 4.16 -10.12
N TYR A 15 12.42 4.03 -10.94
CA TYR A 15 13.70 3.43 -10.59
C TYR A 15 13.61 1.94 -10.27
N GLY A 16 12.68 1.23 -10.95
CA GLY A 16 12.57 -0.21 -10.81
C GLY A 16 11.96 -0.68 -9.51
N ARG A 17 11.30 0.21 -8.78
CA ARG A 17 10.61 -0.17 -7.55
C ARG A 17 9.23 -0.68 -7.85
N GLU A 18 8.72 -1.48 -6.94
CA GLU A 18 7.38 -2.03 -7.05
C GLU A 18 6.66 -1.86 -5.73
N ILE A 19 5.40 -1.48 -5.78
CA ILE A 19 4.59 -1.30 -4.58
C ILE A 19 3.47 -2.33 -4.62
N TRP A 20 3.36 -3.12 -3.56
CA TRP A 20 2.31 -4.12 -3.44
C TRP A 20 1.35 -3.69 -2.35
N LEU A 21 0.06 -3.69 -2.65
CA LEU A 21 -0.98 -3.42 -1.67
C LEU A 21 -1.67 -4.73 -1.37
N THR A 22 -1.68 -5.13 -0.10
CA THR A 22 -2.21 -6.42 0.32
C THR A 22 -3.09 -6.23 1.54
N GLU A 23 -4.30 -6.78 1.49
CA GLU A 23 -5.16 -6.79 2.67
C GLU A 23 -4.75 -7.97 3.53
N VAL A 24 -4.57 -7.73 4.82
CA VAL A 24 -4.22 -8.77 5.78
C VAL A 24 -5.32 -8.86 6.82
N ASP A 25 -5.91 -10.05 6.93
CA ASP A 25 -7.00 -10.33 7.85
C ASP A 25 -6.42 -11.06 9.06
N PHE A 26 -6.49 -10.43 10.23
CA PHE A 26 -5.99 -11.03 11.46
C PHE A 26 -7.12 -11.78 12.18
N GLU A 27 -6.74 -12.77 12.99
CA GLU A 27 -7.71 -13.60 13.69
C GLU A 27 -8.65 -12.80 14.62
N SER A 28 -8.18 -11.67 15.09
CA SER A 28 -8.95 -10.79 15.95
C SER A 28 -10.09 -10.09 15.20
N GLY A 29 -10.18 -10.27 13.88
CA GLY A 29 -11.14 -9.56 13.05
C GLY A 29 -10.63 -8.24 12.54
N MET A 30 -9.42 -7.87 12.92
CA MET A 30 -8.79 -6.63 12.46
C MET A 30 -8.27 -6.82 11.04
N ARG A 31 -8.51 -5.83 10.19
CA ARG A 31 -7.97 -5.81 8.84
C ARG A 31 -7.03 -4.65 8.68
N LEU A 32 -5.87 -4.92 8.14
CA LEU A 32 -4.89 -3.89 7.85
C LEU A 32 -4.48 -3.95 6.40
N LEU A 33 -4.08 -2.81 5.86
CA LEU A 33 -3.51 -2.74 4.52
C LEU A 33 -2.00 -2.82 4.66
N ARG A 34 -1.42 -3.85 4.05
CA ARG A 34 0.04 -3.97 4.05
C ARG A 34 0.58 -3.34 2.77
N VAL A 35 1.47 -2.36 2.94
CA VAL A 35 2.18 -1.74 1.83
C VAL A 35 3.59 -2.32 1.81
N THR A 36 3.93 -2.98 0.72
CA THR A 36 5.28 -3.54 0.54
C THR A 36 5.95 -2.80 -0.60
N ILE A 37 7.13 -2.27 -0.34
CA ILE A 37 7.93 -1.61 -1.36
C ILE A 37 9.14 -2.48 -1.64
N ARG A 38 9.26 -2.95 -2.87
CA ARG A 38 10.39 -3.80 -3.28
C ARG A 38 11.36 -2.96 -4.09
N GLU A 39 12.62 -3.01 -3.67
CA GLU A 39 13.72 -2.37 -4.37
C GLU A 39 14.81 -3.42 -4.57
N GLY A 40 14.82 -4.08 -5.72
CA GLY A 40 15.73 -5.20 -5.95
C GLY A 40 15.43 -6.32 -4.96
N THR A 41 16.36 -6.63 -4.07
CA THR A 41 16.18 -7.64 -3.05
C THR A 41 15.78 -7.06 -1.69
N ARG A 42 15.62 -5.75 -1.62
CA ARG A 42 15.25 -5.07 -0.38
C ARG A 42 13.74 -4.87 -0.33
N TYR A 43 13.15 -5.13 0.83
CA TYR A 43 11.71 -4.97 1.03
C TYR A 43 11.46 -4.07 2.22
N THR A 44 10.59 -3.10 2.04
CA THR A 44 10.11 -2.24 3.13
C THR A 44 8.63 -2.52 3.29
N ILE A 45 8.21 -2.84 4.51
CA ILE A 45 6.83 -3.23 4.78
C ILE A 45 6.28 -2.37 5.89
N LEU A 46 5.08 -1.82 5.67
CA LEU A 46 4.36 -1.15 6.74
C LEU A 46 2.89 -1.50 6.64
N GLU A 47 2.19 -1.39 7.76
CA GLU A 47 0.79 -1.75 7.82
C GLU A 47 -0.03 -0.56 8.27
N LEU A 48 -1.12 -0.30 7.56
CA LEU A 48 -1.97 0.86 7.78
C LEU A 48 -3.37 0.43 8.14
N ASP A 49 -3.99 1.14 9.06
CA ASP A 49 -5.42 0.97 9.28
C ASP A 49 -6.18 1.75 8.20
N ALA A 50 -7.50 1.56 8.15
CA ALA A 50 -8.31 2.15 7.09
C ALA A 50 -8.24 3.68 7.11
N ARG A 51 -8.26 4.26 8.30
CA ARG A 51 -8.24 5.73 8.43
C ARG A 51 -6.93 6.31 7.94
N THR A 52 -5.80 5.69 8.32
CA THR A 52 -4.49 6.15 7.88
C THR A 52 -4.33 5.97 6.39
N ALA A 53 -4.78 4.84 5.85
CA ALA A 53 -4.71 4.60 4.41
C ALA A 53 -5.52 5.63 3.64
N SER A 54 -6.70 5.97 4.14
CA SER A 54 -7.56 6.97 3.50
C SER A 54 -6.90 8.34 3.50
N HIS A 55 -6.31 8.73 4.62
CA HIS A 55 -5.60 10.01 4.73
C HIS A 55 -4.43 10.04 3.75
N TRP A 56 -3.64 8.99 3.74
CA TRP A 56 -2.46 8.91 2.87
C TRP A 56 -2.87 8.99 1.40
N ALA A 57 -3.89 8.22 1.03
CA ALA A 57 -4.37 8.21 -0.36
C ALA A 57 -4.85 9.58 -0.80
N ARG A 58 -5.57 10.29 0.07
CA ARG A 58 -6.07 11.62 -0.24
C ARG A 58 -4.93 12.61 -0.43
N SER A 59 -3.95 12.58 0.48
CA SER A 59 -2.80 13.48 0.39
C SER A 59 -2.00 13.24 -0.88
N MET A 60 -1.79 11.98 -1.21
CA MET A 60 -1.06 11.62 -2.43
C MET A 60 -1.85 12.04 -3.67
N GLY A 61 -3.15 11.81 -3.65
CA GLY A 61 -4.01 12.17 -4.77
C GLY A 61 -4.06 13.67 -4.99
N ASP A 62 -4.15 14.43 -3.91
CA ASP A 62 -4.19 15.90 -4.00
C ASP A 62 -2.88 16.44 -4.59
N TRP A 63 -1.76 15.91 -4.11
CA TRP A 63 -0.48 16.34 -4.64
C TRP A 63 -0.37 16.01 -6.13
N ALA A 64 -0.74 14.79 -6.50
CA ALA A 64 -0.63 14.32 -7.88
C ALA A 64 -1.51 15.15 -8.80
N ALA A 65 -2.73 15.47 -8.36
CA ALA A 65 -3.66 16.27 -9.17
C ALA A 65 -3.09 17.66 -9.45
N ALA A 66 -2.35 18.23 -8.52
CA ALA A 66 -1.74 19.54 -8.70
C ALA A 66 -0.59 19.50 -9.71
N GLN A 67 0.00 18.33 -9.94
CA GLN A 67 1.11 18.18 -10.87
C GLN A 67 0.64 17.90 -12.30
N ILE A 68 -0.56 17.33 -12.43
CA ILE A 68 -1.08 16.94 -13.73
C ILE A 68 -1.86 18.13 -14.30
N GLU A 69 -1.27 18.76 -15.31
CA GLU A 69 -1.90 19.87 -15.97
C GLU A 69 -2.95 19.35 -16.94
N VAL A 70 -4.11 19.93 -16.86
CA VAL A 70 -5.20 19.53 -17.72
C VAL A 70 -5.50 20.60 -18.76
#